data_fafeac1686fef481010a44b6b2028020
#
_entry.id   fafeac1686fef481010a44b6b2028020
#
_cell.length_a   1.000
_cell.length_b   1.000
_cell.length_c   1.000
_cell.angle_alpha   90.00
_cell.angle_beta   90.00
_cell.angle_gamma   90.00
#
_symmetry.space_group_name_H-M   'P 1'
#
loop_
_entity.id
_entity.type
_entity.pdbx_description
1 polymer ?
#
loop_
_entity_poly.entity_id
_entity_poly.type
_entity_poly.pdbx_seq_one_letter_code
_entity_poly.pdbx_strand_id
1 'polypeptide(L)'
;MTKIATLAAIVVLFLVPSASAQDMPADYAGVLKTLNRQGDFKDNVLKVNIPRNDLKVVVDGVATPTPFGFGGWVALTKGSGGMDVMMGDLVLTESEVNPVMSAVLDNGLEVTALHNHFFFDTPRMFYMHVHGMGRAADLATKIQPALALIGKSAPAAAATAQGRAINGTLDTAQLAKIIGTQGEQTGQVYKITIGRADMPIKEMGAAINARMGLNTWAAFYGSDADAVVAGDVAMRENEVTQVLKALRSNGIDVVAIHHHMTTTQPTVYFLHYWGKGSAQKLATGVKAAVDQLGKGAGHTN
;
A
#
# COMPACT_ATOMS: atom_id res chain seq x y z
N MET A 1 -8.60 61.31 -36.08
CA MET A 1 -8.40 60.00 -36.70
C MET A 1 -7.71 59.09 -35.66
N THR A 2 -8.50 58.34 -34.92
CA THR A 2 -8.03 57.50 -33.79
C THR A 2 -7.84 56.08 -34.33
N LYS A 3 -6.61 55.58 -34.31
CA LYS A 3 -6.27 54.20 -34.72
C LYS A 3 -6.55 53.24 -33.55
N ILE A 4 -7.50 52.34 -33.73
CA ILE A 4 -7.80 51.21 -32.81
C ILE A 4 -6.82 50.09 -33.20
N ALA A 5 -5.96 49.70 -32.28
CA ALA A 5 -5.10 48.51 -32.43
C ALA A 5 -5.81 47.33 -31.85
N THR A 6 -6.14 46.33 -32.68
CA THR A 6 -6.74 45.08 -32.30
C THR A 6 -5.65 44.11 -31.82
N LEU A 7 -5.65 43.79 -30.56
CA LEU A 7 -4.75 42.78 -29.97
C LEU A 7 -5.35 41.38 -30.19
N ALA A 8 -4.74 40.55 -31.01
CA ALA A 8 -5.11 39.18 -31.22
C ALA A 8 -4.47 38.31 -30.10
N ALA A 9 -5.31 37.75 -29.23
CA ALA A 9 -4.85 36.79 -28.22
C ALA A 9 -4.68 35.39 -28.87
N ILE A 10 -3.46 34.90 -28.90
CA ILE A 10 -3.14 33.54 -29.33
C ILE A 10 -3.38 32.62 -28.14
N VAL A 11 -4.44 31.82 -28.21
CA VAL A 11 -4.70 30.74 -27.25
C VAL A 11 -3.86 29.53 -27.66
N VAL A 12 -2.79 29.26 -26.92
CA VAL A 12 -1.99 28.04 -27.09
C VAL A 12 -2.70 26.91 -26.32
N LEU A 13 -3.39 26.04 -27.04
CA LEU A 13 -3.91 24.79 -26.48
C LEU A 13 -2.75 23.83 -26.23
N PHE A 14 -2.40 23.62 -24.97
CA PHE A 14 -1.53 22.51 -24.58
C PHE A 14 -2.34 21.20 -24.68
N LEU A 15 -2.08 20.42 -25.73
CA LEU A 15 -2.50 19.03 -25.80
C LEU A 15 -1.73 18.24 -24.73
N VAL A 16 -2.38 17.97 -23.61
CA VAL A 16 -1.90 16.98 -22.64
C VAL A 16 -2.08 15.61 -23.28
N PRO A 17 -1.01 14.84 -23.55
CA PRO A 17 -1.18 13.50 -24.09
C PRO A 17 -1.98 12.67 -23.08
N SER A 18 -3.15 12.19 -23.49
CA SER A 18 -3.88 11.17 -22.73
C SER A 18 -2.99 9.94 -22.63
N ALA A 19 -2.59 9.56 -21.41
CA ALA A 19 -1.91 8.30 -21.20
C ALA A 19 -2.85 7.18 -21.71
N SER A 20 -2.47 6.54 -22.82
CA SER A 20 -3.20 5.38 -23.31
C SER A 20 -3.17 4.31 -22.24
N ALA A 21 -4.33 3.71 -21.96
CA ALA A 21 -4.39 2.53 -21.10
C ALA A 21 -3.44 1.47 -21.69
N GLN A 22 -2.55 0.94 -20.84
CA GLN A 22 -1.62 -0.10 -21.25
C GLN A 22 -2.41 -1.39 -21.52
N ASP A 23 -2.19 -2.00 -22.69
CA ASP A 23 -2.85 -3.25 -23.05
C ASP A 23 -2.41 -4.38 -22.09
N MET A 24 -3.39 -4.99 -21.45
CA MET A 24 -3.16 -6.11 -20.54
C MET A 24 -2.78 -7.36 -21.32
N PRO A 25 -1.70 -8.09 -20.95
CA PRO A 25 -1.37 -9.38 -21.55
C PRO A 25 -2.55 -10.36 -21.52
N ALA A 26 -2.74 -11.13 -22.61
CA ALA A 26 -3.88 -12.03 -22.76
C ALA A 26 -3.96 -13.12 -21.67
N ASP A 27 -2.83 -13.59 -21.16
CA ASP A 27 -2.74 -14.56 -20.07
C ASP A 27 -3.26 -14.00 -18.74
N TYR A 28 -3.18 -12.68 -18.50
CA TYR A 28 -3.70 -12.04 -17.31
C TYR A 28 -5.24 -11.97 -17.25
N ALA A 29 -5.92 -11.99 -18.39
CA ALA A 29 -7.37 -12.17 -18.44
C ALA A 29 -7.79 -13.53 -17.84
N GLY A 30 -6.98 -14.58 -18.08
CA GLY A 30 -7.15 -15.91 -17.48
C GLY A 30 -6.99 -15.88 -15.94
N VAL A 31 -6.04 -15.11 -15.42
CA VAL A 31 -5.84 -14.90 -13.96
C VAL A 31 -7.12 -14.34 -13.34
N LEU A 32 -7.66 -13.25 -13.88
CA LEU A 32 -8.88 -12.61 -13.37
C LEU A 32 -10.06 -13.56 -13.37
N LYS A 33 -10.20 -14.37 -14.42
CA LYS A 33 -11.26 -15.38 -14.53
C LYS A 33 -11.09 -16.48 -13.45
N THR A 34 -9.87 -17.02 -13.27
CA THR A 34 -9.58 -18.05 -12.26
C THR A 34 -9.86 -17.54 -10.85
N LEU A 35 -9.45 -16.32 -10.53
CA LEU A 35 -9.67 -15.72 -9.24
C LEU A 35 -11.12 -15.23 -9.03
N ASN A 36 -11.92 -15.18 -10.10
CA ASN A 36 -13.27 -14.60 -10.11
C ASN A 36 -13.28 -13.19 -9.49
N ARG A 37 -12.33 -12.34 -9.90
CA ARG A 37 -12.14 -10.98 -9.37
C ARG A 37 -11.86 -10.00 -10.50
N GLN A 38 -12.10 -8.72 -10.20
CA GLN A 38 -11.64 -7.61 -11.03
C GLN A 38 -10.20 -7.25 -10.65
N GLY A 39 -9.46 -6.71 -11.61
CA GLY A 39 -8.12 -6.19 -11.42
C GLY A 39 -7.83 -5.10 -12.44
N ASP A 40 -6.75 -4.38 -12.23
CA ASP A 40 -6.27 -3.37 -13.16
C ASP A 40 -4.82 -3.65 -13.57
N PHE A 41 -4.52 -3.34 -14.84
CA PHE A 41 -3.18 -3.49 -15.39
C PHE A 41 -2.59 -2.11 -15.68
N LYS A 42 -1.50 -1.81 -14.98
CA LYS A 42 -0.77 -0.55 -15.11
C LYS A 42 0.70 -0.76 -14.72
N ASP A 43 1.61 0.00 -15.34
CA ASP A 43 3.06 -0.07 -15.06
C ASP A 43 3.61 -1.51 -15.16
N ASN A 44 3.12 -2.31 -16.12
CA ASN A 44 3.41 -3.72 -16.34
C ASN A 44 3.02 -4.66 -15.19
N VAL A 45 2.12 -4.24 -14.32
CA VAL A 45 1.63 -5.02 -13.17
C VAL A 45 0.13 -5.21 -13.26
N LEU A 46 -0.34 -6.46 -13.25
CA LEU A 46 -1.72 -6.80 -12.93
C LEU A 46 -1.88 -6.76 -11.41
N LYS A 47 -2.78 -5.94 -10.89
CA LYS A 47 -3.11 -5.90 -9.47
C LYS A 47 -4.57 -6.26 -9.25
N VAL A 48 -4.80 -7.21 -8.33
CA VAL A 48 -6.12 -7.68 -7.90
C VAL A 48 -6.30 -7.32 -6.44
N ASN A 49 -7.26 -6.45 -6.14
CA ASN A 49 -7.55 -6.02 -4.78
C ASN A 49 -8.48 -7.00 -4.06
N ILE A 50 -8.25 -7.19 -2.76
CA ILE A 50 -8.98 -8.10 -1.87
C ILE A 50 -9.37 -7.31 -0.61
N PRO A 51 -10.33 -6.36 -0.73
CA PRO A 51 -10.72 -5.52 0.39
C PRO A 51 -11.53 -6.32 1.43
N ARG A 52 -11.29 -6.05 2.71
CA ARG A 52 -12.01 -6.65 3.85
C ARG A 52 -13.25 -5.82 4.21
N ASN A 53 -14.15 -5.65 3.23
CA ASN A 53 -15.44 -4.97 3.44
C ASN A 53 -16.41 -5.76 4.33
N ASP A 54 -16.09 -7.01 4.61
CA ASP A 54 -16.79 -7.90 5.53
C ASP A 54 -16.53 -7.55 7.02
N LEU A 55 -15.54 -6.70 7.30
CA LEU A 55 -15.13 -6.37 8.65
C LEU A 55 -15.45 -4.91 9.01
N LYS A 56 -15.77 -4.70 10.28
CA LYS A 56 -15.75 -3.39 10.93
C LYS A 56 -14.56 -3.36 11.88
N VAL A 57 -13.57 -2.56 11.56
CA VAL A 57 -12.34 -2.49 12.36
C VAL A 57 -12.28 -1.18 13.14
N VAL A 58 -11.95 -1.30 14.41
CA VAL A 58 -11.69 -0.17 15.31
C VAL A 58 -10.22 -0.20 15.67
N VAL A 59 -9.52 0.88 15.45
CA VAL A 59 -8.10 1.03 15.82
C VAL A 59 -7.99 2.11 16.89
N ASP A 60 -7.51 1.74 18.06
CA ASP A 60 -7.30 2.64 19.20
C ASP A 60 -8.52 3.57 19.45
N GLY A 61 -9.72 2.94 19.46
CA GLY A 61 -10.99 3.61 19.68
C GLY A 61 -11.59 4.34 18.48
N VAL A 62 -10.94 4.34 17.33
CA VAL A 62 -11.43 4.98 16.09
C VAL A 62 -12.00 3.92 15.13
N ALA A 63 -13.25 4.09 14.69
CA ALA A 63 -13.84 3.29 13.63
C ALA A 63 -13.16 3.64 12.30
N THR A 64 -12.40 2.71 11.74
CA THR A 64 -11.56 2.94 10.56
C THR A 64 -12.16 2.27 9.32
N PRO A 65 -12.28 2.98 8.19
CA PRO A 65 -12.83 2.42 6.95
C PRO A 65 -11.82 1.52 6.24
N THR A 66 -12.32 0.55 5.44
CA THR A 66 -11.49 -0.43 4.71
C THR A 66 -10.33 0.20 3.92
N PRO A 67 -10.49 1.32 3.17
CA PRO A 67 -9.39 1.90 2.41
C PRO A 67 -8.22 2.43 3.26
N PHE A 68 -8.42 2.58 4.57
CA PHE A 68 -7.41 3.12 5.48
C PHE A 68 -6.21 2.17 5.71
N GLY A 69 -6.39 0.86 5.49
CA GLY A 69 -5.32 -0.11 5.66
C GLY A 69 -5.80 -1.57 5.64
N PHE A 70 -7.08 -1.82 5.31
CA PHE A 70 -7.65 -3.17 5.32
C PHE A 70 -7.97 -3.70 3.92
N GLY A 71 -7.17 -3.29 2.94
CA GLY A 71 -7.24 -3.74 1.56
C GLY A 71 -6.09 -4.69 1.23
N GLY A 72 -6.32 -6.00 1.31
CA GLY A 72 -5.37 -6.97 0.78
C GLY A 72 -5.28 -6.92 -0.74
N TRP A 73 -4.25 -7.51 -1.30
CA TRP A 73 -4.03 -7.56 -2.74
C TRP A 73 -3.11 -8.71 -3.13
N VAL A 74 -3.19 -9.12 -4.40
CA VAL A 74 -2.15 -9.88 -5.10
C VAL A 74 -1.81 -9.16 -6.40
N ALA A 75 -0.54 -9.21 -6.79
CA ALA A 75 -0.06 -8.55 -8.00
C ALA A 75 0.90 -9.47 -8.77
N LEU A 76 0.83 -9.42 -10.11
CA LEU A 76 1.66 -10.20 -11.01
C LEU A 76 2.40 -9.28 -11.96
N THR A 77 3.66 -9.62 -12.24
CA THR A 77 4.47 -8.97 -13.28
C THR A 77 5.39 -9.98 -13.94
N LYS A 78 5.91 -9.67 -15.14
CA LYS A 78 6.82 -10.54 -15.86
C LYS A 78 8.18 -10.62 -15.17
N GLY A 79 8.64 -11.84 -14.92
CA GLY A 79 9.95 -12.15 -14.38
C GLY A 79 10.89 -12.70 -15.45
N SER A 80 11.87 -13.50 -15.03
CA SER A 80 12.83 -14.15 -15.93
C SER A 80 12.28 -15.42 -16.57
N GLY A 81 12.84 -15.81 -17.72
CA GLY A 81 12.55 -17.10 -18.37
C GLY A 81 11.11 -17.28 -18.84
N GLY A 82 10.37 -16.19 -19.11
CA GLY A 82 8.96 -16.24 -19.50
C GLY A 82 8.00 -16.59 -18.37
N MET A 83 8.48 -16.59 -17.13
CA MET A 83 7.67 -16.75 -15.93
C MET A 83 7.15 -15.41 -15.43
N ASP A 84 6.09 -15.47 -14.65
CA ASP A 84 5.58 -14.34 -13.86
C ASP A 84 6.04 -14.45 -12.42
N VAL A 85 6.15 -13.30 -11.75
CA VAL A 85 6.33 -13.20 -10.30
C VAL A 85 5.05 -12.67 -9.70
N MET A 86 4.54 -13.38 -8.71
CA MET A 86 3.40 -12.96 -7.90
C MET A 86 3.89 -12.52 -6.53
N MET A 87 3.41 -11.37 -6.09
CA MET A 87 3.53 -10.89 -4.71
C MET A 87 2.15 -10.55 -4.19
N GLY A 88 1.96 -10.63 -2.89
CA GLY A 88 0.70 -10.24 -2.27
C GLY A 88 0.87 -9.82 -0.83
N ASP A 89 -0.15 -9.12 -0.33
CA ASP A 89 -0.33 -8.75 1.06
C ASP A 89 -1.78 -9.04 1.44
N LEU A 90 -1.98 -10.11 2.20
CA LEU A 90 -3.30 -10.62 2.58
C LEU A 90 -3.68 -10.10 3.96
N VAL A 91 -4.86 -9.51 4.07
CA VAL A 91 -5.40 -8.98 5.33
C VAL A 91 -6.28 -10.04 5.99
N LEU A 92 -5.89 -10.49 7.17
CA LEU A 92 -6.43 -11.66 7.84
C LEU A 92 -6.88 -11.33 9.26
N THR A 93 -7.96 -11.98 9.71
CA THR A 93 -8.26 -12.08 11.12
C THR A 93 -7.39 -13.18 11.78
N GLU A 94 -7.26 -13.17 13.10
CA GLU A 94 -6.45 -14.15 13.82
C GLU A 94 -6.84 -15.60 13.48
N SER A 95 -8.13 -15.90 13.34
CA SER A 95 -8.62 -17.24 13.00
C SER A 95 -8.33 -17.65 11.54
N GLU A 96 -8.06 -16.70 10.65
CA GLU A 96 -7.74 -16.95 9.25
C GLU A 96 -6.25 -17.19 9.00
N VAL A 97 -5.37 -16.75 9.91
CA VAL A 97 -3.90 -16.77 9.70
C VAL A 97 -3.40 -18.17 9.34
N ASN A 98 -3.58 -19.13 10.22
CA ASN A 98 -3.02 -20.48 10.02
C ASN A 98 -3.68 -21.25 8.88
N PRO A 99 -5.03 -21.24 8.73
CA PRO A 99 -5.67 -21.86 7.58
C PRO A 99 -5.22 -21.30 6.23
N VAL A 100 -5.10 -19.96 6.11
CA VAL A 100 -4.63 -19.30 4.88
C VAL A 100 -3.16 -19.62 4.64
N MET A 101 -2.31 -19.58 5.68
CA MET A 101 -0.88 -19.93 5.58
C MET A 101 -0.70 -21.35 5.06
N SER A 102 -1.41 -22.32 5.64
CA SER A 102 -1.36 -23.72 5.19
C SER A 102 -1.77 -23.83 3.72
N ALA A 103 -2.85 -23.17 3.32
CA ALA A 103 -3.29 -23.20 1.93
C ALA A 103 -2.27 -22.58 0.95
N VAL A 104 -1.56 -21.51 1.37
CA VAL A 104 -0.45 -20.91 0.58
C VAL A 104 0.68 -21.94 0.41
N LEU A 105 1.15 -22.52 1.51
CA LEU A 105 2.30 -23.43 1.52
C LEU A 105 2.00 -24.76 0.81
N ASP A 106 0.83 -25.37 1.06
CA ASP A 106 0.40 -26.63 0.46
C ASP A 106 0.25 -26.55 -1.07
N ASN A 107 0.01 -25.33 -1.59
CA ASN A 107 -0.06 -25.07 -3.03
C ASN A 107 1.30 -24.61 -3.62
N GLY A 108 2.40 -24.70 -2.87
CA GLY A 108 3.74 -24.40 -3.34
C GLY A 108 3.97 -22.92 -3.63
N LEU A 109 3.38 -22.05 -2.82
CA LEU A 109 3.70 -20.64 -2.72
C LEU A 109 4.50 -20.39 -1.44
N GLU A 110 5.10 -19.22 -1.32
CA GLU A 110 5.91 -18.81 -0.18
C GLU A 110 5.17 -17.80 0.71
N VAL A 111 5.41 -17.87 2.02
CA VAL A 111 5.06 -16.82 2.98
C VAL A 111 6.35 -16.14 3.41
N THR A 112 6.46 -14.84 3.15
CA THR A 112 7.68 -14.08 3.41
C THR A 112 7.60 -13.19 4.65
N ALA A 113 6.40 -12.88 5.12
CA ALA A 113 6.18 -12.18 6.39
C ALA A 113 4.77 -12.43 6.93
N LEU A 114 4.64 -12.31 8.26
CA LEU A 114 3.39 -12.20 8.99
C LEU A 114 3.56 -11.13 10.07
N HIS A 115 2.76 -10.07 10.05
CA HIS A 115 2.93 -8.91 10.92
C HIS A 115 1.60 -8.17 11.17
N ASN A 116 1.63 -7.11 11.97
CA ASN A 116 0.51 -6.22 12.24
C ASN A 116 0.74 -4.84 11.62
N HIS A 117 -0.33 -4.14 11.22
CA HIS A 117 -0.26 -2.74 10.81
C HIS A 117 -0.66 -1.78 11.94
N PHE A 118 -1.33 -2.30 12.97
CA PHE A 118 -1.87 -1.49 14.06
C PHE A 118 -1.59 -2.11 15.43
N PHE A 119 -1.48 -1.23 16.44
CA PHE A 119 -1.71 -1.60 17.83
C PHE A 119 -3.19 -1.34 18.17
N PHE A 120 -3.72 -2.06 19.15
CA PHE A 120 -5.05 -1.85 19.71
C PHE A 120 -6.20 -1.94 18.69
N ASP A 121 -6.06 -2.76 17.67
CA ASP A 121 -7.09 -3.06 16.70
C ASP A 121 -8.07 -4.13 17.21
N THR A 122 -9.34 -3.94 16.85
CA THR A 122 -10.43 -4.90 17.14
C THR A 122 -11.34 -5.01 15.91
N PRO A 123 -11.52 -6.23 15.33
CA PRO A 123 -10.78 -7.46 15.65
C PRO A 123 -9.29 -7.31 15.37
N ARG A 124 -8.47 -8.17 15.99
CA ARG A 124 -7.05 -8.20 15.73
C ARG A 124 -6.79 -8.60 14.28
N MET A 125 -6.03 -7.78 13.57
CA MET A 125 -5.72 -7.97 12.16
C MET A 125 -4.26 -8.35 11.96
N PHE A 126 -4.02 -9.24 11.01
CA PHE A 126 -2.70 -9.69 10.58
C PHE A 126 -2.55 -9.47 9.08
N TYR A 127 -1.31 -9.29 8.66
CA TYR A 127 -0.94 -9.06 7.27
C TYR A 127 0.10 -10.09 6.88
N MET A 128 -0.18 -10.82 5.79
CA MET A 128 0.66 -11.93 5.34
C MET A 128 1.17 -11.66 3.94
N HIS A 129 2.49 -11.52 3.81
CA HIS A 129 3.11 -11.43 2.50
C HIS A 129 3.28 -12.81 1.89
N VAL A 130 2.85 -12.93 0.63
CA VAL A 130 2.90 -14.17 -0.15
C VAL A 130 3.65 -13.95 -1.45
N HIS A 131 4.43 -14.95 -1.86
CA HIS A 131 5.25 -14.91 -3.07
C HIS A 131 5.14 -16.19 -3.88
N GLY A 132 5.47 -16.09 -5.17
CA GLY A 132 5.61 -17.23 -6.05
C GLY A 132 6.11 -16.85 -7.44
N MET A 133 6.76 -17.79 -8.10
CA MET A 133 7.18 -17.68 -9.49
C MET A 133 6.60 -18.84 -10.31
N GLY A 134 6.10 -18.55 -11.51
CA GLY A 134 5.51 -19.55 -12.39
C GLY A 134 4.76 -18.92 -13.55
N ARG A 135 4.01 -19.72 -14.30
CA ARG A 135 3.09 -19.16 -15.30
C ARG A 135 1.93 -18.46 -14.59
N ALA A 136 1.45 -17.36 -15.13
CA ALA A 136 0.37 -16.58 -14.53
C ALA A 136 -0.87 -17.41 -14.15
N ALA A 137 -1.29 -18.32 -15.03
CA ALA A 137 -2.42 -19.22 -14.78
C ALA A 137 -2.18 -20.20 -13.62
N ASP A 138 -0.96 -20.72 -13.49
CA ASP A 138 -0.58 -21.64 -12.42
C ASP A 138 -0.55 -20.89 -11.07
N LEU A 139 0.00 -19.67 -11.05
CA LEU A 139 0.02 -18.81 -9.86
C LEU A 139 -1.41 -18.45 -9.39
N ALA A 140 -2.31 -18.14 -10.32
CA ALA A 140 -3.72 -17.89 -10.00
C ALA A 140 -4.39 -19.13 -9.38
N THR A 141 -4.13 -20.32 -9.93
CA THR A 141 -4.66 -21.57 -9.41
C THR A 141 -4.11 -21.89 -8.02
N LYS A 142 -2.82 -21.63 -7.78
CA LYS A 142 -2.17 -21.87 -6.50
C LYS A 142 -2.65 -20.95 -5.38
N ILE A 143 -2.90 -19.68 -5.66
CA ILE A 143 -3.33 -18.72 -4.62
C ILE A 143 -4.85 -18.79 -4.35
N GLN A 144 -5.64 -19.25 -5.31
CA GLN A 144 -7.10 -19.26 -5.22
C GLN A 144 -7.64 -19.99 -3.97
N PRO A 145 -7.13 -21.17 -3.53
CA PRO A 145 -7.58 -21.82 -2.30
C PRO A 145 -7.38 -20.97 -1.06
N ALA A 146 -6.24 -20.27 -0.94
CA ALA A 146 -5.96 -19.37 0.18
C ALA A 146 -6.93 -18.18 0.19
N LEU A 147 -7.18 -17.55 -0.96
CA LEU A 147 -8.12 -16.44 -1.09
C LEU A 147 -9.57 -16.84 -0.79
N ALA A 148 -9.92 -18.10 -1.05
CA ALA A 148 -11.26 -18.65 -0.76
C ALA A 148 -11.54 -18.81 0.75
N LEU A 149 -10.52 -18.83 1.61
CA LEU A 149 -10.66 -18.90 3.06
C LEU A 149 -10.90 -17.55 3.71
N ILE A 150 -10.48 -16.46 3.06
CA ILE A 150 -10.60 -15.11 3.59
C ILE A 150 -12.07 -14.66 3.62
N GLY A 151 -12.51 -14.14 4.76
CA GLY A 151 -13.88 -13.67 4.98
C GLY A 151 -14.90 -14.80 5.23
N LYS A 152 -14.45 -16.03 5.44
CA LYS A 152 -15.35 -17.17 5.76
C LYS A 152 -15.68 -17.27 7.25
N SER A 153 -14.80 -16.78 8.11
CA SER A 153 -14.96 -16.82 9.56
C SER A 153 -15.05 -15.39 10.08
N ALA A 154 -16.26 -14.87 10.29
CA ALA A 154 -16.44 -13.59 10.95
C ALA A 154 -15.98 -13.72 12.41
N PRO A 155 -15.01 -12.92 12.90
CA PRO A 155 -14.62 -12.97 14.30
C PRO A 155 -15.77 -12.48 15.17
N ALA A 156 -16.08 -13.18 16.24
CA ALA A 156 -17.13 -12.81 17.19
C ALA A 156 -16.91 -11.39 17.76
N ALA A 157 -15.67 -10.98 17.92
CA ALA A 157 -15.30 -9.62 18.37
C ALA A 157 -15.62 -8.50 17.35
N ALA A 158 -15.72 -8.80 16.06
CA ALA A 158 -16.04 -7.78 15.05
C ALA A 158 -17.48 -7.27 15.15
N ALA A 159 -18.38 -8.05 15.73
CA ALA A 159 -19.80 -7.67 15.89
C ALA A 159 -20.01 -6.63 17.00
N THR A 160 -19.10 -6.49 17.95
CA THR A 160 -19.24 -5.67 19.17
C THR A 160 -18.29 -4.47 19.26
N ALA A 161 -17.30 -4.38 18.37
CA ALA A 161 -16.36 -3.26 18.39
C ALA A 161 -17.07 -1.95 18.04
N GLN A 162 -17.18 -1.05 19.03
CA GLN A 162 -17.72 0.28 18.86
C GLN A 162 -16.56 1.29 18.91
N GLY A 163 -16.25 1.88 17.77
CA GLY A 163 -15.29 2.97 17.65
C GLY A 163 -16.00 4.30 17.42
N ARG A 164 -15.40 5.42 17.83
CA ARG A 164 -15.87 6.72 17.45
C ARG A 164 -15.64 6.96 15.95
N ALA A 165 -16.63 7.48 15.27
CA ALA A 165 -16.44 8.04 13.93
C ALA A 165 -15.72 9.39 14.03
N ILE A 166 -14.83 9.69 13.10
CA ILE A 166 -14.27 11.02 12.93
C ILE A 166 -15.06 11.72 11.82
N ASN A 167 -15.72 12.83 12.17
CA ASN A 167 -16.49 13.63 11.24
C ASN A 167 -15.66 14.81 10.73
N GLY A 168 -15.95 15.28 9.53
CA GLY A 168 -15.29 16.41 8.88
C GLY A 168 -14.54 16.03 7.62
N THR A 169 -13.72 16.93 7.13
CA THR A 169 -12.96 16.79 5.90
C THR A 169 -11.49 17.11 6.13
N LEU A 170 -10.64 16.55 5.28
CA LEU A 170 -9.22 16.84 5.21
C LEU A 170 -8.96 17.87 4.12
N ASP A 171 -8.11 18.85 4.38
CA ASP A 171 -7.48 19.68 3.35
C ASP A 171 -6.41 18.85 2.63
N THR A 172 -6.84 18.09 1.63
CA THR A 172 -5.97 17.19 0.86
C THR A 172 -4.91 17.94 0.07
N ALA A 173 -5.17 19.19 -0.33
CA ALA A 173 -4.18 20.03 -1.01
C ALA A 173 -3.04 20.42 -0.06
N GLN A 174 -3.38 20.75 1.19
CA GLN A 174 -2.39 21.01 2.23
C GLN A 174 -1.56 19.77 2.56
N LEU A 175 -2.19 18.62 2.71
CA LEU A 175 -1.48 17.35 2.96
C LEU A 175 -0.50 17.03 1.83
N ALA A 176 -0.94 17.13 0.58
CA ALA A 176 -0.10 16.93 -0.59
C ALA A 176 1.08 17.93 -0.64
N LYS A 177 0.82 19.20 -0.30
CA LYS A 177 1.85 20.24 -0.22
C LYS A 177 2.91 19.95 0.85
N ILE A 178 2.49 19.52 2.04
CA ILE A 178 3.42 19.19 3.14
C ILE A 178 4.29 18.00 2.77
N ILE A 179 3.70 16.91 2.27
CA ILE A 179 4.41 15.67 1.94
C ILE A 179 5.21 15.83 0.64
N GLY A 180 4.77 16.70 -0.26
CA GLY A 180 5.43 16.95 -1.56
C GLY A 180 4.96 16.02 -2.68
N THR A 181 3.85 15.31 -2.49
CA THR A 181 3.30 14.35 -3.46
C THR A 181 1.78 14.37 -3.39
N GLN A 182 1.11 14.32 -4.55
CA GLN A 182 -0.34 14.19 -4.63
C GLN A 182 -0.77 12.77 -4.20
N GLY A 183 -1.93 12.69 -3.55
CA GLY A 183 -2.55 11.44 -3.17
C GLY A 183 -3.84 11.20 -3.94
N GLU A 184 -4.49 10.09 -3.59
CA GLU A 184 -5.77 9.67 -4.14
C GLU A 184 -6.82 9.61 -3.02
N GLN A 185 -8.02 10.09 -3.32
CA GLN A 185 -9.16 10.05 -2.41
C GLN A 185 -9.99 8.80 -2.67
N THR A 186 -10.20 7.97 -1.64
CA THR A 186 -11.12 6.83 -1.67
C THR A 186 -12.10 6.93 -0.50
N GLY A 187 -13.34 7.32 -0.78
CA GLY A 187 -14.28 7.64 0.26
C GLY A 187 -13.77 8.78 1.16
N GLN A 188 -13.65 8.53 2.45
CA GLN A 188 -13.14 9.51 3.43
C GLN A 188 -11.62 9.39 3.67
N VAL A 189 -10.93 8.48 2.98
CA VAL A 189 -9.48 8.26 3.13
C VAL A 189 -8.73 8.97 2.03
N TYR A 190 -7.75 9.77 2.39
CA TYR A 190 -6.76 10.35 1.47
C TYR A 190 -5.45 9.60 1.62
N LYS A 191 -4.99 8.93 0.55
CA LYS A 191 -3.78 8.11 0.55
C LYS A 191 -2.74 8.67 -0.40
N ILE A 192 -1.55 8.94 0.11
CA ILE A 192 -0.37 9.36 -0.65
C ILE A 192 0.54 8.15 -0.78
N THR A 193 0.99 7.85 -1.99
CA THR A 193 1.92 6.75 -2.29
C THR A 193 3.16 7.29 -2.99
N ILE A 194 4.34 6.95 -2.46
CA ILE A 194 5.64 7.38 -2.94
C ILE A 194 6.44 6.14 -3.33
N GLY A 195 6.73 5.96 -4.61
CA GLY A 195 7.58 4.87 -5.09
C GLY A 195 9.05 5.09 -4.71
N ARG A 196 9.84 4.00 -4.68
CA ARG A 196 11.28 4.00 -4.41
C ARG A 196 12.07 3.79 -5.71
N ALA A 197 11.91 4.70 -6.66
CA ALA A 197 12.63 4.67 -7.95
C ALA A 197 14.17 4.75 -7.78
N ASP A 198 14.63 5.32 -6.65
CA ASP A 198 16.03 5.35 -6.25
C ASP A 198 16.59 3.98 -5.81
N MET A 199 15.72 2.99 -5.67
CA MET A 199 16.05 1.64 -5.19
C MET A 199 15.59 0.58 -6.21
N PRO A 200 16.32 0.37 -7.31
CA PRO A 200 15.97 -0.63 -8.31
C PRO A 200 16.18 -2.04 -7.75
N ILE A 201 15.08 -2.70 -7.43
CA ILE A 201 15.06 -4.06 -6.87
C ILE A 201 14.55 -5.04 -7.91
N LYS A 202 15.14 -6.22 -7.92
CA LYS A 202 14.63 -7.38 -8.64
C LYS A 202 14.31 -8.51 -7.67
N GLU A 203 13.18 -9.13 -7.87
CA GLU A 203 12.76 -10.33 -7.15
C GLU A 203 12.42 -11.41 -8.16
N MET A 204 13.06 -12.58 -8.05
CA MET A 204 12.87 -13.69 -9.00
C MET A 204 12.97 -13.27 -10.47
N GLY A 205 13.85 -12.28 -10.75
CA GLY A 205 14.09 -11.72 -12.09
C GLY A 205 13.11 -10.64 -12.55
N ALA A 206 12.02 -10.39 -11.83
CA ALA A 206 11.11 -9.29 -12.10
C ALA A 206 11.62 -7.97 -11.49
N ALA A 207 11.46 -6.87 -12.22
CA ALA A 207 11.66 -5.53 -11.65
C ALA A 207 10.48 -5.18 -10.74
N ILE A 208 10.76 -4.93 -9.46
CA ILE A 208 9.74 -4.60 -8.49
C ILE A 208 9.54 -3.09 -8.42
N ASN A 209 8.31 -2.65 -8.60
CA ASN A 209 7.92 -1.24 -8.57
C ASN A 209 6.90 -0.95 -7.46
N ALA A 210 6.40 0.28 -7.41
CA ALA A 210 5.43 0.71 -6.40
C ALA A 210 4.14 -0.13 -6.39
N ARG A 211 3.68 -0.62 -7.53
CA ARG A 211 2.48 -1.46 -7.63
C ARG A 211 2.68 -2.88 -7.10
N MET A 212 3.93 -3.35 -7.11
CA MET A 212 4.37 -4.64 -6.50
C MET A 212 4.71 -4.49 -5.00
N GLY A 213 4.40 -3.35 -4.37
CA GLY A 213 4.62 -3.14 -2.95
C GLY A 213 5.93 -2.42 -2.59
N LEU A 214 6.79 -2.06 -3.56
CA LEU A 214 8.00 -1.28 -3.28
C LEU A 214 7.67 0.22 -3.21
N ASN A 215 6.98 0.62 -2.16
CA ASN A 215 6.56 2.00 -1.96
C ASN A 215 6.50 2.37 -0.49
N THR A 216 6.49 3.67 -0.24
CA THR A 216 6.11 4.30 1.02
C THR A 216 4.71 4.87 0.84
N TRP A 217 3.82 4.68 1.81
CA TRP A 217 2.50 5.26 1.75
C TRP A 217 2.05 5.82 3.08
N ALA A 218 1.16 6.82 3.02
CA ALA A 218 0.48 7.41 4.16
C ALA A 218 -1.01 7.55 3.84
N ALA A 219 -1.86 6.95 4.65
CA ALA A 219 -3.31 7.07 4.57
C ALA A 219 -3.81 7.96 5.72
N PHE A 220 -4.52 9.03 5.38
CA PHE A 220 -5.13 9.96 6.33
C PHE A 220 -6.65 9.75 6.35
N TYR A 221 -7.23 9.77 7.54
CA TYR A 221 -8.68 9.69 7.75
C TYR A 221 -9.09 10.62 8.87
N GLY A 222 -10.19 11.34 8.67
CA GLY A 222 -10.76 12.24 9.66
C GLY A 222 -10.95 13.66 9.16
N SER A 223 -10.60 14.65 10.00
CA SER A 223 -10.65 16.08 9.70
C SER A 223 -9.30 16.76 9.97
N ASP A 224 -9.16 18.03 9.58
CA ASP A 224 -7.92 18.79 9.80
C ASP A 224 -7.56 18.91 11.30
N ALA A 225 -8.56 19.02 12.16
CA ALA A 225 -8.36 19.15 13.61
C ALA A 225 -8.18 17.80 14.33
N ASP A 226 -8.83 16.74 13.84
CA ASP A 226 -8.86 15.41 14.44
C ASP A 226 -8.73 14.37 13.35
N ALA A 227 -7.54 13.84 13.18
CA ALA A 227 -7.21 12.87 12.16
C ALA A 227 -6.42 11.70 12.73
N VAL A 228 -6.40 10.63 11.96
CA VAL A 228 -5.49 9.51 12.13
C VAL A 228 -4.67 9.32 10.87
N VAL A 229 -3.45 8.83 11.03
CA VAL A 229 -2.59 8.42 9.92
C VAL A 229 -2.05 7.02 10.17
N ALA A 230 -2.04 6.21 9.13
CA ALA A 230 -1.31 4.95 9.09
C ALA A 230 -0.52 4.87 7.80
N GLY A 231 0.53 4.08 7.80
CA GLY A 231 1.34 3.93 6.61
C GLY A 231 2.41 2.86 6.70
N ASP A 232 3.17 2.82 5.64
CA ASP A 232 4.31 1.94 5.48
C ASP A 232 5.48 2.72 4.89
N VAL A 233 6.70 2.42 5.32
CA VAL A 233 7.93 3.05 4.82
C VAL A 233 8.87 1.98 4.28
N ALA A 234 9.12 2.01 2.97
CA ALA A 234 10.15 1.17 2.33
C ALA A 234 11.54 1.79 2.52
N MET A 235 12.47 1.05 3.11
CA MET A 235 13.77 1.57 3.56
C MET A 235 14.92 0.67 3.13
N ARG A 236 16.09 1.29 2.88
CA ARG A 236 17.38 0.60 2.97
C ARG A 236 17.80 0.44 4.43
N GLU A 237 18.73 -0.45 4.71
CA GLU A 237 19.28 -0.68 6.05
C GLU A 237 19.74 0.62 6.74
N ASN A 238 20.48 1.45 6.03
CA ASN A 238 21.05 2.71 6.56
C ASN A 238 20.00 3.81 6.80
N GLU A 239 18.77 3.65 6.30
CA GLU A 239 17.67 4.60 6.48
C GLU A 239 16.83 4.30 7.73
N VAL A 240 16.80 3.03 8.20
CA VAL A 240 15.90 2.53 9.25
C VAL A 240 15.99 3.38 10.52
N THR A 241 17.18 3.56 11.08
CA THR A 241 17.35 4.30 12.35
C THR A 241 16.88 5.75 12.25
N GLN A 242 17.11 6.42 11.12
CA GLN A 242 16.73 7.83 10.94
C GLN A 242 15.22 7.98 10.76
N VAL A 243 14.59 7.06 10.04
CA VAL A 243 13.13 7.01 9.90
C VAL A 243 12.46 6.76 11.25
N LEU A 244 12.95 5.81 12.04
CA LEU A 244 12.46 5.55 13.40
C LEU A 244 12.51 6.80 14.28
N LYS A 245 13.67 7.49 14.31
CA LYS A 245 13.84 8.73 15.06
C LYS A 245 12.87 9.82 14.60
N ALA A 246 12.72 9.98 13.30
CA ALA A 246 11.82 11.00 12.73
C ALA A 246 10.36 10.74 13.12
N LEU A 247 9.87 9.52 13.03
CA LEU A 247 8.49 9.17 13.43
C LEU A 247 8.30 9.39 14.94
N ARG A 248 9.19 8.83 15.77
CA ARG A 248 9.05 8.90 17.24
C ARG A 248 9.17 10.32 17.79
N SER A 249 10.05 11.15 17.24
CA SER A 249 10.17 12.56 17.67
C SER A 249 8.94 13.41 17.31
N ASN A 250 8.11 12.95 16.37
CA ASN A 250 6.85 13.59 15.99
C ASN A 250 5.61 12.94 16.64
N GLY A 251 5.80 12.00 17.58
CA GLY A 251 4.72 11.34 18.32
C GLY A 251 3.92 10.34 17.48
N ILE A 252 4.51 9.81 16.41
CA ILE A 252 3.94 8.74 15.58
C ILE A 252 4.47 7.40 16.08
N ASP A 253 3.57 6.46 16.34
CA ASP A 253 3.92 5.13 16.85
C ASP A 253 4.42 4.23 15.73
N VAL A 254 5.48 3.47 16.02
CA VAL A 254 6.00 2.42 15.14
C VAL A 254 5.41 1.10 15.57
N VAL A 255 4.80 0.38 14.64
CA VAL A 255 4.06 -0.85 14.92
C VAL A 255 4.88 -2.10 14.60
N ALA A 256 5.51 -2.13 13.42
CA ALA A 256 6.27 -3.29 12.95
C ALA A 256 7.42 -2.86 12.05
N ILE A 257 8.49 -3.65 12.04
CA ILE A 257 9.54 -3.62 11.03
C ILE A 257 9.62 -5.03 10.45
N HIS A 258 9.55 -5.15 9.13
CA HIS A 258 9.46 -6.45 8.46
C HIS A 258 10.05 -6.39 7.04
N HIS A 259 10.01 -7.52 6.33
CA HIS A 259 10.36 -7.63 4.93
C HIS A 259 9.11 -7.94 4.10
N HIS A 260 9.07 -7.49 2.84
CA HIS A 260 8.14 -8.04 1.85
C HIS A 260 8.78 -9.22 1.11
N MET A 261 10.09 -9.17 0.90
CA MET A 261 10.87 -10.11 0.10
C MET A 261 12.07 -10.60 0.92
N THR A 262 12.43 -11.87 0.75
CA THR A 262 13.50 -12.50 1.55
C THR A 262 14.82 -12.64 0.83
N THR A 263 14.84 -12.53 -0.52
CA THR A 263 16.02 -12.82 -1.36
C THR A 263 16.61 -11.64 -2.09
N THR A 264 16.04 -10.42 -1.90
CA THR A 264 16.50 -9.21 -2.60
C THR A 264 17.85 -8.70 -2.12
N GLN A 265 18.62 -8.14 -3.05
CA GLN A 265 19.86 -7.40 -2.78
C GLN A 265 19.77 -6.02 -3.43
N PRO A 266 19.92 -4.93 -2.66
CA PRO A 266 20.02 -4.87 -1.20
C PRO A 266 18.74 -5.33 -0.50
N THR A 267 18.85 -5.69 0.78
CA THR A 267 17.69 -5.98 1.62
C THR A 267 16.82 -4.73 1.77
N VAL A 268 15.52 -4.91 1.63
CA VAL A 268 14.52 -3.85 1.82
C VAL A 268 13.76 -4.10 3.11
N TYR A 269 13.73 -3.11 3.97
CA TYR A 269 12.95 -3.10 5.21
C TYR A 269 11.69 -2.27 5.00
N PHE A 270 10.61 -2.70 5.62
CA PHE A 270 9.33 -2.01 5.63
C PHE A 270 8.92 -1.74 7.08
N LEU A 271 8.24 -0.63 7.31
CA LEU A 271 7.89 -0.19 8.66
C LEU A 271 6.47 0.36 8.69
N HIS A 272 5.60 -0.27 9.49
CA HIS A 272 4.27 0.26 9.75
C HIS A 272 4.24 1.22 10.92
N TYR A 273 3.44 2.27 10.76
CA TYR A 273 3.27 3.33 11.75
C TYR A 273 1.80 3.75 11.88
N TRP A 274 1.49 4.32 13.03
CA TRP A 274 0.19 4.84 13.40
C TRP A 274 0.33 6.15 14.16
N GLY A 275 -0.60 7.11 13.95
CA GLY A 275 -0.64 8.36 14.69
C GLY A 275 -2.02 8.97 14.78
N LYS A 276 -2.27 9.73 15.86
CA LYS A 276 -3.49 10.52 16.07
C LYS A 276 -3.13 11.97 16.36
N GLY A 277 -3.90 12.91 15.82
CA GLY A 277 -3.70 14.35 16.04
C GLY A 277 -4.28 15.20 14.93
N SER A 278 -3.87 16.46 14.83
CA SER A 278 -4.24 17.28 13.67
C SER A 278 -3.56 16.74 12.39
N ALA A 279 -4.29 16.80 11.28
CA ALA A 279 -3.80 16.30 9.99
C ALA A 279 -2.46 16.94 9.58
N GLN A 280 -2.30 18.25 9.82
CA GLN A 280 -1.06 18.97 9.54
C GLN A 280 0.11 18.44 10.38
N LYS A 281 -0.07 18.21 11.68
CA LYS A 281 0.98 17.66 12.56
C LYS A 281 1.40 16.27 12.10
N LEU A 282 0.44 15.42 11.80
CA LEU A 282 0.68 14.06 11.31
C LEU A 282 1.42 14.07 9.97
N ALA A 283 0.98 14.91 9.01
CA ALA A 283 1.66 15.06 7.72
C ALA A 283 3.10 15.56 7.86
N THR A 284 3.35 16.50 8.78
CA THR A 284 4.71 17.00 9.09
C THR A 284 5.60 15.88 9.64
N GLY A 285 5.06 15.04 10.53
CA GLY A 285 5.79 13.89 11.08
C GLY A 285 6.09 12.83 10.03
N VAL A 286 5.13 12.51 9.16
CA VAL A 286 5.34 11.62 8.01
C VAL A 286 6.39 12.20 7.05
N LYS A 287 6.30 13.50 6.73
CA LYS A 287 7.29 14.17 5.87
C LYS A 287 8.70 14.08 6.45
N ALA A 288 8.85 14.27 7.76
CA ALA A 288 10.15 14.14 8.42
C ALA A 288 10.76 12.73 8.25
N ALA A 289 9.94 11.69 8.25
CA ALA A 289 10.36 10.32 7.97
C ALA A 289 10.71 10.11 6.48
N VAL A 290 9.85 10.57 5.58
CA VAL A 290 10.07 10.49 4.12
C VAL A 290 11.35 11.22 3.72
N ASP A 291 11.69 12.33 4.37
CA ASP A 291 12.92 13.09 4.12
C ASP A 291 14.20 12.35 4.53
N GLN A 292 14.11 11.23 5.20
CA GLN A 292 15.27 10.38 5.50
C GLN A 292 15.57 9.39 4.36
N LEU A 293 14.63 9.21 3.44
CA LEU A 293 14.76 8.25 2.33
C LEU A 293 15.62 8.81 1.19
N GLY A 294 16.33 7.93 0.49
CA GLY A 294 17.15 8.29 -0.68
C GLY A 294 18.41 9.09 -0.36
N LYS A 295 18.67 9.38 0.90
CA LYS A 295 19.95 9.95 1.32
C LYS A 295 20.99 8.84 1.23
N GLY A 296 21.93 8.94 0.28
CA GLY A 296 23.08 8.05 0.23
C GLY A 296 23.75 7.98 1.58
N ALA A 297 24.49 6.91 1.86
CA ALA A 297 25.25 6.76 3.09
C ALA A 297 26.20 7.96 3.26
N GLY A 298 25.74 9.01 3.89
CA GLY A 298 26.60 10.03 4.44
C GLY A 298 27.44 9.32 5.48
N HIS A 299 28.72 9.21 5.24
CA HIS A 299 29.67 8.76 6.25
C HIS A 299 29.48 9.67 7.46
N THR A 300 28.82 9.16 8.49
CA THR A 300 28.99 9.69 9.84
C THR A 300 30.21 9.00 10.40
N ASN A 301 31.35 9.70 10.34
CA ASN A 301 32.50 9.40 11.18
C ASN A 301 32.09 9.50 12.65
#